data_91c655fc346cc71c3b00f7a9a98804ce
#
_entry.id   91c655fc346cc71c3b00f7a9a98804ce
#
_cell.length_a   1.000
_cell.length_b   1.000
_cell.length_c   1.000
_cell.angle_alpha   90.00
_cell.angle_beta   90.00
_cell.angle_gamma   90.00
#
_symmetry.space_group_name_H-M   'P 1'
#
loop_
_entity.id
_entity.type
_entity.pdbx_description
1 polymer ?
#
loop_
_entity_poly.entity_id
_entity_poly.type
_entity_poly.pdbx_seq_one_letter_code
_entity_poly.pdbx_strand_id
1 'polypeptide(L)'
;MWVIKLGGSLLGSPELKGWLDVLVRFGDGKVVVVPGGGLFADAVREAQSKTGIDDKTAHKMAVMAMDQYATLMVGLNPALAIASSELEIAEMGWQHRAIVWKPSPMVLADESLPTSWDLTSDSLAAWLADKLNAEHLLIVKSVEIESQSNIEDLIANQIVDPSFSKYVLDKPFATWVLAKNDYLSINQTIRHQSNPPAGQLISNKR
;
A
#
# COMPACT_ATOMS: atom_id res chain seq x y z
N MET A 1 -14.70 2.57 0.32
CA MET A 1 -13.49 2.17 1.08
C MET A 1 -12.26 2.63 0.34
N TRP A 2 -11.22 3.04 1.08
CA TRP A 2 -9.91 3.44 0.57
C TRP A 2 -8.86 2.39 0.93
N VAL A 3 -8.09 1.93 -0.05
CA VAL A 3 -6.85 1.20 0.17
C VAL A 3 -5.69 2.16 -0.06
N ILE A 4 -4.87 2.38 0.96
CA ILE A 4 -3.79 3.38 0.95
C ILE A 4 -2.45 2.68 1.18
N LYS A 5 -1.62 2.65 0.14
CA LYS A 5 -0.26 2.11 0.25
C LYS A 5 0.69 3.18 0.76
N LEU A 6 1.36 2.90 1.86
CA LEU A 6 2.45 3.72 2.38
C LEU A 6 3.79 3.05 2.07
N GLY A 7 4.61 3.72 1.25
CA GLY A 7 5.89 3.20 0.78
C GLY A 7 6.87 2.89 1.92
N GLY A 8 7.69 1.87 1.73
CA GLY A 8 8.75 1.51 2.68
C GLY A 8 9.79 2.62 2.88
N SER A 9 9.99 3.47 1.87
CA SER A 9 10.86 4.65 1.93
C SER A 9 10.37 5.77 2.87
N LEU A 10 9.12 5.69 3.37
CA LEU A 10 8.62 6.60 4.40
C LEU A 10 9.13 6.22 5.80
N LEU A 11 9.67 5.03 5.98
CA LEU A 11 10.16 4.57 7.28
C LEU A 11 11.28 5.49 7.77
N GLY A 12 11.12 6.03 8.98
CA GLY A 12 12.03 7.00 9.58
C GLY A 12 11.78 8.45 9.17
N SER A 13 10.85 8.73 8.24
CA SER A 13 10.48 10.09 7.88
C SER A 13 9.37 10.63 8.78
N PRO A 14 9.35 11.95 9.06
CA PRO A 14 8.28 12.58 9.85
C PRO A 14 6.91 12.47 9.18
N GLU A 15 6.87 12.38 7.85
CA GLU A 15 5.64 12.26 7.08
C GLU A 15 4.91 10.95 7.35
N LEU A 16 5.63 9.86 7.66
CA LEU A 16 4.98 8.59 8.03
C LEU A 16 4.03 8.79 9.20
N LYS A 17 4.52 9.44 10.26
CA LYS A 17 3.67 9.73 11.43
C LYS A 17 2.50 10.63 11.06
N GLY A 18 2.73 11.66 10.23
CA GLY A 18 1.68 12.55 9.71
C GLY A 18 0.58 11.78 8.97
N TRP A 19 0.95 10.86 8.08
CA TRP A 19 0.00 9.98 7.40
C TRP A 19 -0.81 9.12 8.39
N LEU A 20 -0.15 8.43 9.32
CA LEU A 20 -0.83 7.58 10.30
C LEU A 20 -1.81 8.37 11.17
N ASP A 21 -1.43 9.56 11.65
CA ASP A 21 -2.28 10.42 12.46
C ASP A 21 -3.52 10.91 11.69
N VAL A 22 -3.36 11.29 10.42
CA VAL A 22 -4.48 11.69 9.55
C VAL A 22 -5.42 10.51 9.31
N LEU A 23 -4.89 9.33 9.00
CA LEU A 23 -5.69 8.15 8.70
C LEU A 23 -6.45 7.65 9.93
N VAL A 24 -5.87 7.71 11.12
CA VAL A 24 -6.58 7.42 12.38
C VAL A 24 -7.71 8.42 12.61
N ARG A 25 -7.43 9.71 12.42
CA ARG A 25 -8.39 10.77 12.72
C ARG A 25 -9.59 10.79 11.77
N PHE A 26 -9.40 10.44 10.51
CA PHE A 26 -10.41 10.63 9.46
C PHE A 26 -10.84 9.33 8.77
N GLY A 27 -10.17 8.22 9.06
CA GLY A 27 -10.42 6.94 8.38
C GLY A 27 -11.78 6.31 8.66
N ASP A 28 -12.27 6.46 9.88
CA ASP A 28 -13.63 6.06 10.32
C ASP A 28 -14.07 4.69 9.77
N GLY A 29 -13.21 3.68 9.89
CA GLY A 29 -13.48 2.33 9.36
C GLY A 29 -13.43 2.18 7.84
N LYS A 30 -13.11 3.24 7.10
CA LYS A 30 -13.14 3.27 5.63
C LYS A 30 -11.75 3.21 4.99
N VAL A 31 -10.70 3.04 5.80
CA VAL A 31 -9.31 3.07 5.35
C VAL A 31 -8.58 1.80 5.74
N VAL A 32 -7.94 1.17 4.76
CA VAL A 32 -7.00 0.07 4.93
C VAL A 32 -5.63 0.51 4.42
N VAL A 33 -4.66 0.53 5.32
CA VAL A 33 -3.27 0.86 5.01
C VAL A 33 -2.51 -0.38 4.59
N VAL A 34 -1.85 -0.32 3.43
CA VAL A 34 -0.94 -1.36 2.95
C VAL A 34 0.50 -0.92 3.20
N PRO A 35 1.25 -1.62 4.06
CA PRO A 35 2.64 -1.28 4.34
C PRO A 35 3.54 -1.65 3.15
N GLY A 36 4.60 -0.88 2.92
CA GLY A 36 5.72 -1.32 2.09
C GLY A 36 6.64 -2.29 2.83
N GLY A 37 7.71 -2.73 2.20
CA GLY A 37 8.72 -3.57 2.84
C GLY A 37 9.77 -2.80 3.66
N GLY A 38 10.14 -1.60 3.20
CA GLY A 38 11.14 -0.75 3.83
C GLY A 38 12.48 -1.47 4.04
N LEU A 39 13.20 -1.04 5.06
CA LEU A 39 14.49 -1.64 5.43
C LEU A 39 14.41 -3.15 5.71
N PHE A 40 13.24 -3.67 6.11
CA PHE A 40 13.07 -5.11 6.36
C PHE A 40 13.13 -5.91 5.05
N ALA A 41 12.53 -5.41 3.97
CA ALA A 41 12.64 -6.03 2.64
C ALA A 41 14.03 -5.82 2.02
N ASP A 42 14.71 -4.71 2.32
CA ASP A 42 16.09 -4.48 1.87
C ASP A 42 17.04 -5.50 2.52
N ALA A 43 16.83 -5.85 3.79
CA ALA A 43 17.55 -6.93 4.45
C ALA A 43 17.30 -8.30 3.78
N VAL A 44 16.09 -8.55 3.26
CA VAL A 44 15.80 -9.76 2.47
C VAL A 44 16.57 -9.77 1.16
N ARG A 45 16.64 -8.65 0.42
CA ARG A 45 17.41 -8.53 -0.82
C ARG A 45 18.91 -8.80 -0.56
N GLU A 46 19.43 -8.21 0.52
CA GLU A 46 20.82 -8.43 0.93
C GLU A 46 21.08 -9.90 1.29
N ALA A 47 20.18 -10.53 2.04
CA ALA A 47 20.28 -11.95 2.39
C ALA A 47 20.25 -12.82 1.14
N GLN A 48 19.31 -12.56 0.18
CA GLN A 48 19.25 -13.28 -1.07
C GLN A 48 20.53 -13.16 -1.88
N SER A 49 21.07 -11.94 -2.01
CA SER A 49 22.34 -11.70 -2.71
C SER A 49 23.52 -12.45 -2.11
N LYS A 50 23.56 -12.58 -0.77
CA LYS A 50 24.68 -13.26 -0.06
C LYS A 50 24.54 -14.78 -0.04
N THR A 51 23.32 -15.31 -0.05
CA THR A 51 23.07 -16.75 0.18
C THR A 51 22.63 -17.51 -1.06
N GLY A 52 22.15 -16.79 -2.09
CA GLY A 52 21.62 -17.40 -3.32
C GLY A 52 20.30 -18.13 -3.14
N ILE A 53 19.49 -17.79 -2.10
CA ILE A 53 18.12 -18.34 -1.98
C ILE A 53 17.29 -17.98 -3.20
N ASP A 54 16.34 -18.86 -3.56
CA ASP A 54 15.48 -18.67 -4.71
C ASP A 54 14.48 -17.51 -4.53
N ASP A 55 13.93 -17.04 -5.64
CA ASP A 55 12.97 -15.92 -5.65
C ASP A 55 11.71 -16.23 -4.85
N LYS A 56 11.25 -17.49 -4.84
CA LYS A 56 10.08 -17.91 -4.07
C LYS A 56 10.31 -17.73 -2.57
N THR A 57 11.47 -18.13 -2.08
CA THR A 57 11.87 -17.96 -0.68
C THR A 57 12.03 -16.47 -0.34
N ALA A 58 12.73 -15.72 -1.21
CA ALA A 58 12.93 -14.28 -1.02
C ALA A 58 11.60 -13.52 -1.03
N HIS A 59 10.67 -13.85 -1.96
CA HIS A 59 9.33 -13.27 -2.00
C HIS A 59 8.56 -13.51 -0.70
N LYS A 60 8.55 -14.75 -0.20
CA LYS A 60 7.92 -15.08 1.09
C LYS A 60 8.49 -14.24 2.22
N MET A 61 9.81 -14.11 2.30
CA MET A 61 10.48 -13.28 3.32
C MET A 61 10.13 -11.79 3.15
N ALA A 62 10.04 -11.29 1.90
CA ALA A 62 9.70 -9.90 1.63
C ALA A 62 8.24 -9.57 2.04
N VAL A 63 7.30 -10.51 1.85
CA VAL A 63 5.92 -10.36 2.34
C VAL A 63 5.90 -10.34 3.87
N MET A 64 6.67 -11.20 4.54
CA MET A 64 6.83 -11.17 6.01
C MET A 64 7.51 -9.87 6.50
N ALA A 65 8.38 -9.27 5.69
CA ALA A 65 8.96 -7.96 5.99
C ALA A 65 7.90 -6.84 6.00
N MET A 66 6.88 -6.93 5.15
CA MET A 66 5.73 -6.02 5.20
C MET A 66 4.92 -6.20 6.49
N ASP A 67 4.79 -7.43 7.03
CA ASP A 67 4.16 -7.68 8.33
C ASP A 67 4.91 -6.99 9.48
N GLN A 68 6.24 -6.98 9.43
CA GLN A 68 7.07 -6.27 10.41
C GLN A 68 6.81 -4.76 10.32
N TYR A 69 6.72 -4.21 9.12
CA TYR A 69 6.42 -2.79 8.94
C TYR A 69 4.99 -2.44 9.38
N ALA A 70 4.00 -3.32 9.13
CA ALA A 70 2.65 -3.17 9.68
C ALA A 70 2.66 -3.06 11.22
N THR A 71 3.41 -3.95 11.86
CA THR A 71 3.58 -3.96 13.33
C THR A 71 4.22 -2.67 13.83
N LEU A 72 5.24 -2.17 13.13
CA LEU A 72 5.89 -0.90 13.45
C LEU A 72 4.92 0.27 13.33
N MET A 73 4.10 0.32 12.28
CA MET A 73 3.11 1.39 12.09
C MET A 73 2.12 1.46 13.27
N VAL A 74 1.63 0.31 13.75
CA VAL A 74 0.75 0.26 14.93
C VAL A 74 1.52 0.66 16.19
N GLY A 75 2.79 0.31 16.32
CA GLY A 75 3.65 0.79 17.41
C GLY A 75 3.83 2.32 17.41
N LEU A 76 3.85 2.95 16.23
CA LEU A 76 3.93 4.41 16.10
C LEU A 76 2.60 5.11 16.40
N ASN A 77 1.47 4.46 16.13
CA ASN A 77 0.15 4.99 16.47
C ASN A 77 -0.77 3.85 16.94
N PRO A 78 -0.89 3.63 18.27
CA PRO A 78 -1.69 2.53 18.85
C PRO A 78 -3.20 2.62 18.60
N ALA A 79 -3.71 3.73 18.07
CA ALA A 79 -5.11 3.84 17.65
C ALA A 79 -5.41 3.08 16.35
N LEU A 80 -4.38 2.69 15.60
CA LEU A 80 -4.51 1.79 14.46
C LEU A 80 -4.87 0.37 14.92
N ALA A 81 -5.61 -0.36 14.07
CA ALA A 81 -5.85 -1.79 14.25
C ALA A 81 -5.02 -2.60 13.22
N ILE A 82 -4.59 -3.78 13.57
CA ILE A 82 -4.01 -4.74 12.62
C ILE A 82 -5.10 -5.72 12.17
N ALA A 83 -5.12 -6.05 10.87
CA ALA A 83 -5.96 -7.09 10.30
C ALA A 83 -5.17 -7.88 9.25
N SER A 84 -5.41 -9.19 9.20
CA SER A 84 -4.70 -10.14 8.34
C SER A 84 -5.62 -10.96 7.42
N SER A 85 -6.93 -10.70 7.49
CA SER A 85 -7.95 -11.34 6.65
C SER A 85 -9.03 -10.35 6.27
N GLU A 86 -9.81 -10.66 5.23
CA GLU A 86 -10.97 -9.85 4.82
C GLU A 86 -12.00 -9.72 5.96
N LEU A 87 -12.21 -10.80 6.72
CA LEU A 87 -13.12 -10.79 7.86
C LEU A 87 -12.65 -9.83 8.95
N GLU A 88 -11.38 -9.90 9.35
CA GLU A 88 -10.80 -8.98 10.34
C GLU A 88 -10.84 -7.52 9.87
N ILE A 89 -10.60 -7.28 8.58
CA ILE A 89 -10.73 -5.94 7.99
C ILE A 89 -12.17 -5.44 8.13
N ALA A 90 -13.16 -6.27 7.82
CA ALA A 90 -14.57 -5.91 7.97
C ALA A 90 -14.92 -5.65 9.44
N GLU A 91 -14.51 -6.51 10.37
CA GLU A 91 -14.77 -6.34 11.82
C GLU A 91 -14.16 -5.06 12.37
N MET A 92 -12.90 -4.73 12.01
CA MET A 92 -12.26 -3.49 12.45
C MET A 92 -12.90 -2.26 11.80
N GLY A 93 -13.37 -2.39 10.54
CA GLY A 93 -14.14 -1.35 9.86
C GLY A 93 -15.44 -1.01 10.59
N TRP A 94 -16.17 -2.01 11.04
CA TRP A 94 -17.37 -1.83 11.87
C TRP A 94 -17.10 -1.15 13.22
N GLN A 95 -15.89 -1.30 13.75
CA GLN A 95 -15.43 -0.60 14.96
C GLN A 95 -14.90 0.82 14.67
N HIS A 96 -15.08 1.34 13.46
CA HIS A 96 -14.61 2.66 13.04
C HIS A 96 -13.09 2.85 13.18
N ARG A 97 -12.30 1.75 13.08
CA ARG A 97 -10.85 1.77 13.18
C ARG A 97 -10.19 2.05 11.83
N ALA A 98 -9.10 2.79 11.83
CA ALA A 98 -8.16 2.77 10.72
C ALA A 98 -7.32 1.51 10.82
N ILE A 99 -7.17 0.79 9.71
CA ILE A 99 -6.67 -0.59 9.69
C ILE A 99 -5.31 -0.60 8.99
N VAL A 100 -4.33 -1.29 9.56
CA VAL A 100 -3.08 -1.65 8.87
C VAL A 100 -3.19 -3.13 8.50
N TRP A 101 -3.10 -3.41 7.22
CA TRP A 101 -3.13 -4.77 6.72
C TRP A 101 -1.80 -5.48 6.97
N LYS A 102 -1.89 -6.72 7.44
CA LYS A 102 -0.79 -7.66 7.61
C LYS A 102 -0.85 -8.68 6.47
N PRO A 103 -0.02 -8.55 5.41
CA PRO A 103 -0.23 -9.24 4.15
C PRO A 103 0.00 -10.74 4.14
N SER A 104 0.93 -11.26 4.96
CA SER A 104 1.42 -12.62 4.76
C SER A 104 0.35 -13.70 4.76
N PRO A 105 -0.69 -13.70 5.63
CA PRO A 105 -1.69 -14.76 5.61
C PRO A 105 -2.49 -14.83 4.30
N MET A 106 -2.85 -13.67 3.72
CA MET A 106 -3.63 -13.63 2.49
C MET A 106 -2.77 -13.84 1.25
N VAL A 107 -1.61 -13.16 1.19
CA VAL A 107 -0.72 -13.19 0.01
C VAL A 107 -0.09 -14.58 -0.17
N LEU A 108 0.39 -15.20 0.91
CA LEU A 108 1.04 -16.51 0.82
C LEU A 108 0.07 -17.67 0.61
N ALA A 109 -1.23 -17.44 0.83
CA ALA A 109 -2.28 -18.41 0.53
C ALA A 109 -2.80 -18.32 -0.91
N ASP A 110 -2.53 -17.25 -1.64
CA ASP A 110 -2.99 -17.05 -3.02
C ASP A 110 -1.93 -17.52 -4.03
N GLU A 111 -2.07 -18.77 -4.48
CA GLU A 111 -1.15 -19.39 -5.45
C GLU A 111 -1.17 -18.73 -6.84
N SER A 112 -2.13 -17.85 -7.13
CA SER A 112 -2.19 -17.11 -8.39
C SER A 112 -1.23 -15.93 -8.46
N LEU A 113 -0.69 -15.49 -7.31
CA LEU A 113 0.27 -14.39 -7.25
C LEU A 113 1.67 -14.87 -7.64
N PRO A 114 2.36 -14.15 -8.54
CA PRO A 114 3.74 -14.49 -8.90
C PRO A 114 4.68 -14.26 -7.71
N THR A 115 5.63 -15.16 -7.54
CA THR A 115 6.65 -15.10 -6.50
C THR A 115 7.95 -14.51 -7.06
N SER A 116 7.95 -13.21 -7.36
CA SER A 116 9.10 -12.48 -7.89
C SER A 116 9.17 -11.07 -7.31
N TRP A 117 10.29 -10.40 -7.50
CA TRP A 117 10.46 -8.99 -7.15
C TRP A 117 9.70 -8.02 -8.07
N ASP A 118 9.11 -8.50 -9.17
CA ASP A 118 8.24 -7.69 -10.04
C ASP A 118 6.88 -7.40 -9.40
N LEU A 119 6.48 -8.21 -8.40
CA LEU A 119 5.29 -8.03 -7.58
C LEU A 119 5.68 -7.52 -6.20
N THR A 120 5.45 -6.24 -5.94
CA THR A 120 5.74 -5.65 -4.62
C THR A 120 4.50 -5.04 -3.97
N SER A 121 4.70 -4.22 -2.96
CA SER A 121 3.59 -3.63 -2.19
C SER A 121 2.65 -2.74 -2.99
N ASP A 122 3.06 -2.18 -4.14
CA ASP A 122 2.18 -1.38 -5.01
C ASP A 122 1.13 -2.27 -5.66
N SER A 123 1.57 -3.34 -6.33
CA SER A 123 0.68 -4.34 -6.94
C SER A 123 -0.14 -5.10 -5.89
N LEU A 124 0.43 -5.41 -4.73
CA LEU A 124 -0.31 -6.05 -3.63
C LEU A 124 -1.41 -5.15 -3.07
N ALA A 125 -1.20 -3.83 -3.04
CA ALA A 125 -2.24 -2.87 -2.66
C ALA A 125 -3.39 -2.84 -3.68
N ALA A 126 -3.08 -2.90 -4.97
CA ALA A 126 -4.08 -2.97 -6.02
C ALA A 126 -4.85 -4.31 -5.99
N TRP A 127 -4.16 -5.43 -5.76
CA TRP A 127 -4.77 -6.74 -5.56
C TRP A 127 -5.72 -6.74 -4.35
N LEU A 128 -5.31 -6.14 -3.24
CA LEU A 128 -6.17 -6.02 -2.05
C LEU A 128 -7.37 -5.13 -2.33
N ALA A 129 -7.19 -4.01 -3.05
CA ALA A 129 -8.29 -3.12 -3.42
C ALA A 129 -9.37 -3.84 -4.23
N ASP A 130 -8.97 -4.70 -5.16
CA ASP A 130 -9.88 -5.54 -5.94
C ASP A 130 -10.62 -6.55 -5.04
N LYS A 131 -9.92 -7.26 -4.17
CA LYS A 131 -10.51 -8.23 -3.23
C LYS A 131 -11.53 -7.60 -2.26
N LEU A 132 -11.26 -6.38 -1.81
CA LEU A 132 -12.13 -5.67 -0.87
C LEU A 132 -13.24 -4.87 -1.58
N ASN A 133 -13.34 -4.92 -2.91
CA ASN A 133 -14.21 -4.07 -3.70
C ASN A 133 -14.09 -2.59 -3.29
N ALA A 134 -12.85 -2.13 -3.12
CA ALA A 134 -12.56 -0.75 -2.75
C ALA A 134 -13.00 0.22 -3.86
N GLU A 135 -13.33 1.44 -3.48
CA GLU A 135 -13.67 2.51 -4.43
C GLU A 135 -12.43 3.25 -4.91
N HIS A 136 -11.40 3.28 -4.04
CA HIS A 136 -10.18 4.04 -4.28
C HIS A 136 -8.93 3.28 -3.83
N LEU A 137 -7.91 3.35 -4.69
CA LEU A 137 -6.54 2.96 -4.40
C LEU A 137 -5.66 4.21 -4.38
N LEU A 138 -4.92 4.41 -3.30
CA LEU A 138 -3.97 5.50 -3.17
C LEU A 138 -2.55 4.97 -2.95
N ILE A 139 -1.61 5.36 -3.81
CA ILE A 139 -0.20 5.01 -3.70
C ILE A 139 0.58 6.24 -3.24
N VAL A 140 1.13 6.20 -2.04
CA VAL A 140 1.97 7.27 -1.50
C VAL A 140 3.44 6.98 -1.75
N LYS A 141 4.13 7.92 -2.37
CA LYS A 141 5.55 7.81 -2.76
C LYS A 141 6.42 8.87 -2.09
N SER A 142 7.69 8.55 -1.91
CA SER A 142 8.68 9.51 -1.36
C SER A 142 9.18 10.54 -2.38
N VAL A 143 8.89 10.33 -3.66
CA VAL A 143 9.25 11.21 -4.77
C VAL A 143 8.06 12.05 -5.20
N GLU A 144 8.34 13.21 -5.78
CA GLU A 144 7.31 14.00 -6.46
C GLU A 144 6.88 13.31 -7.75
N ILE A 145 5.62 13.43 -8.10
CA ILE A 145 5.03 12.81 -9.28
C ILE A 145 4.80 13.93 -10.30
N GLU A 146 5.33 13.73 -11.50
CA GLU A 146 5.07 14.66 -12.60
C GLU A 146 3.59 14.61 -12.99
N SER A 147 2.98 15.78 -13.13
CA SER A 147 1.60 15.90 -13.59
C SER A 147 1.45 15.28 -14.98
N GLN A 148 0.42 14.44 -15.15
CA GLN A 148 0.07 13.72 -16.39
C GLN A 148 0.88 12.43 -16.68
N SER A 149 1.61 11.85 -15.71
CA SER A 149 2.21 10.52 -15.88
C SER A 149 1.10 9.45 -16.05
N ASN A 150 1.25 8.57 -17.02
CA ASN A 150 0.42 7.38 -17.15
C ASN A 150 1.04 6.18 -16.40
N ILE A 151 0.38 5.02 -16.43
CA ILE A 151 0.87 3.82 -15.71
C ILE A 151 2.22 3.37 -16.27
N GLU A 152 2.40 3.41 -17.58
CA GLU A 152 3.63 3.02 -18.26
C GLU A 152 4.79 3.93 -17.84
N ASP A 153 4.57 5.24 -17.74
CA ASP A 153 5.57 6.20 -17.25
C ASP A 153 5.96 5.92 -15.79
N LEU A 154 4.98 5.61 -14.94
CA LEU A 154 5.24 5.28 -13.54
C LEU A 154 6.07 3.99 -13.41
N ILE A 155 5.82 2.98 -14.25
CA ILE A 155 6.63 1.74 -14.29
C ILE A 155 8.03 2.03 -14.85
N ALA A 156 8.13 2.74 -15.98
CA ALA A 156 9.41 3.05 -16.63
C ALA A 156 10.34 3.85 -15.71
N ASN A 157 9.79 4.77 -14.94
CA ASN A 157 10.51 5.57 -13.95
C ASN A 157 10.68 4.85 -12.59
N GLN A 158 10.31 3.57 -12.47
CA GLN A 158 10.39 2.76 -11.24
C GLN A 158 9.65 3.39 -10.03
N ILE A 159 8.63 4.19 -10.31
CA ILE A 159 7.77 4.77 -9.27
C ILE A 159 6.86 3.69 -8.71
N VAL A 160 6.31 2.81 -9.56
CA VAL A 160 5.57 1.62 -9.16
C VAL A 160 6.25 0.37 -9.69
N ASP A 161 5.89 -0.79 -9.15
CA ASP A 161 6.50 -2.06 -9.58
C ASP A 161 6.03 -2.52 -10.98
N PRO A 162 6.81 -3.38 -11.66
CA PRO A 162 6.50 -3.82 -13.03
C PRO A 162 5.15 -4.51 -13.19
N SER A 163 4.64 -5.17 -12.16
CA SER A 163 3.36 -5.88 -12.20
C SER A 163 2.15 -4.97 -12.01
N PHE A 164 2.34 -3.69 -11.63
CA PHE A 164 1.29 -2.78 -11.21
C PHE A 164 0.16 -2.63 -12.25
N SER A 165 0.50 -2.50 -13.53
CA SER A 165 -0.48 -2.37 -14.61
C SER A 165 -1.46 -3.54 -14.67
N LYS A 166 -1.00 -4.76 -14.39
CA LYS A 166 -1.82 -5.98 -14.39
C LYS A 166 -2.95 -5.92 -13.35
N TYR A 167 -2.71 -5.22 -12.24
CA TYR A 167 -3.64 -5.18 -11.10
C TYR A 167 -4.51 -3.93 -11.05
N VAL A 168 -4.23 -2.91 -11.88
CA VAL A 168 -5.04 -1.67 -11.92
C VAL A 168 -5.80 -1.46 -13.21
N LEU A 169 -5.31 -1.98 -14.37
CA LEU A 169 -6.01 -1.81 -15.63
C LEU A 169 -7.35 -2.55 -15.62
N ASP A 170 -8.38 -1.89 -16.15
CA ASP A 170 -9.74 -2.39 -16.25
C ASP A 170 -10.41 -2.72 -14.89
N LYS A 171 -9.85 -2.20 -13.78
CA LYS A 171 -10.44 -2.36 -12.45
C LYS A 171 -11.43 -1.23 -12.12
N PRO A 172 -12.46 -1.51 -11.28
CA PRO A 172 -13.53 -0.55 -11.00
C PRO A 172 -13.13 0.58 -10.05
N PHE A 173 -12.01 0.46 -9.32
CA PHE A 173 -11.57 1.48 -8.38
C PHE A 173 -10.78 2.59 -9.07
N ALA A 174 -10.88 3.81 -8.54
CA ALA A 174 -10.04 4.92 -8.98
C ALA A 174 -8.63 4.81 -8.35
N THR A 175 -7.59 4.96 -9.17
CA THR A 175 -6.18 4.89 -8.72
C THR A 175 -5.56 6.27 -8.65
N TRP A 176 -4.95 6.60 -7.51
CA TRP A 176 -4.31 7.87 -7.24
C TRP A 176 -2.86 7.66 -6.81
N VAL A 177 -1.99 8.57 -7.22
CA VAL A 177 -0.61 8.63 -6.75
C VAL A 177 -0.37 10.00 -6.11
N LEU A 178 0.19 10.01 -4.89
CA LEU A 178 0.50 11.21 -4.13
C LEU A 178 1.95 11.19 -3.64
N ALA A 179 2.51 12.37 -3.46
CA ALA A 179 3.77 12.53 -2.76
C ALA A 179 3.60 12.39 -1.24
N LYS A 180 4.65 12.03 -0.54
CA LYS A 180 4.63 11.86 0.92
C LYS A 180 4.20 13.10 1.69
N ASN A 181 4.44 14.30 1.14
CA ASN A 181 4.12 15.58 1.78
C ASN A 181 2.61 15.92 1.74
N ASP A 182 1.81 15.19 0.96
CA ASP A 182 0.41 15.52 0.70
C ASP A 182 -0.56 15.01 1.79
N TYR A 183 -0.06 14.50 2.92
CA TYR A 183 -0.90 13.94 3.98
C TYR A 183 -1.90 14.93 4.58
N LEU A 184 -1.61 16.25 4.54
CA LEU A 184 -2.56 17.26 5.04
C LEU A 184 -3.75 17.48 4.10
N SER A 185 -3.58 17.26 2.79
CA SER A 185 -4.63 17.45 1.80
C SER A 185 -5.64 16.29 1.80
N ILE A 186 -5.21 15.08 2.19
CA ILE A 186 -6.03 13.87 2.12
C ILE A 186 -7.18 13.84 3.14
N ASN A 187 -7.12 14.65 4.20
CA ASN A 187 -8.14 14.68 5.23
C ASN A 187 -9.53 15.07 4.69
N GLN A 188 -9.58 16.04 3.78
CA GLN A 188 -10.83 16.49 3.15
C GLN A 188 -11.37 15.40 2.20
N THR A 189 -10.48 14.79 1.47
CA THR A 189 -10.77 13.69 0.55
C THR A 189 -11.45 12.50 1.24
N ILE A 190 -10.86 12.01 2.33
CA ILE A 190 -11.42 10.87 3.08
C ILE A 190 -12.77 11.24 3.72
N ARG A 191 -12.89 12.44 4.30
CA ARG A 191 -14.13 12.90 4.95
C ARG A 191 -15.29 13.06 3.99
N HIS A 192 -15.03 13.61 2.82
CA HIS A 192 -16.07 13.98 1.85
C HIS A 192 -16.18 12.99 0.68
N GLN A 193 -15.39 11.92 0.69
CA GLN A 193 -15.28 10.97 -0.43
C GLN A 193 -15.03 11.67 -1.77
N SER A 194 -14.29 12.78 -1.73
CA SER A 194 -13.93 13.60 -2.89
C SER A 194 -12.59 13.18 -3.47
N ASN A 195 -12.27 13.65 -4.66
CA ASN A 195 -10.96 13.40 -5.27
C ASN A 195 -9.85 14.10 -4.48
N PRO A 196 -8.67 13.47 -4.33
CA PRO A 196 -7.51 14.09 -3.69
C PRO A 196 -7.09 15.38 -4.43
N PRO A 197 -7.04 16.55 -3.78
CA PRO A 197 -6.75 17.80 -4.47
C PRO A 197 -5.30 17.88 -5.00
N ALA A 198 -4.37 17.20 -4.35
CA ALA A 198 -2.97 17.10 -4.77
C ALA A 198 -2.66 15.79 -5.51
N GLY A 199 -3.62 14.87 -5.60
CA GLY A 199 -3.43 13.56 -6.18
C GLY A 199 -3.50 13.56 -7.69
N GLN A 200 -2.62 12.79 -8.32
CA GLN A 200 -2.75 12.47 -9.73
C GLN A 200 -3.65 11.25 -9.91
N LEU A 201 -4.78 11.42 -10.59
CA LEU A 201 -5.63 10.31 -11.03
C LEU A 201 -4.95 9.59 -12.19
N ILE A 202 -4.75 8.31 -12.04
CA ILE A 202 -4.20 7.44 -13.09
C ILE A 202 -5.34 6.80 -13.85
N SER A 203 -5.30 6.85 -15.18
CA SER A 203 -6.29 6.16 -16.01
C SER A 203 -6.15 4.64 -15.86
N ASN A 204 -7.22 3.99 -15.40
CA ASN A 204 -7.31 2.53 -15.31
C ASN A 204 -7.81 1.90 -16.62
N LYS A 205 -8.01 2.68 -17.67
CA LYS A 205 -8.45 2.18 -18.99
C LYS A 205 -7.26 1.98 -19.90
N ARG A 206 -7.29 0.88 -20.67
CA ARG A 206 -6.38 0.65 -21.79
C ARG A 206 -6.66 1.59 -22.94
#